data_300bf0eb236f6e1c75c8b63c48c3c72e
#
_entry.id   300bf0eb236f6e1c75c8b63c48c3c72e
#
_cell.length_a   1.000
_cell.length_b   1.000
_cell.length_c   1.000
_cell.angle_alpha   90.00
_cell.angle_beta   90.00
_cell.angle_gamma   90.00
#
_symmetry.space_group_name_H-M   'P 1'
#
loop_
_entity.id
_entity.type
_entity.pdbx_description
1 polymer ?
#
loop_
_entity_poly.entity_id
_entity_poly.type
_entity_poly.pdbx_seq_one_letter_code
_entity_poly.pdbx_strand_id
1 'polypeptide(L)'
;KNNFINSLAANKDSLFYLNTYGSLYSISKKGEIKWFINLNRSLDINPNSLFSSNQLVLSRDKLIVSTDLYLYLLDINNGSILSKIAITSLFRPLISGKNLFLVTKDYLLVSINLDSKKIVYSLDVSKNLADYLDTKKKSISLKSSAIINNDIFLFLDNSYLVKFSPLGKIKEINKLPSK
;
A
#
# COMPACT_ATOMS: atom_id res chain seq x y z
N LYS A 1 -12.99 8.87 -9.85
CA LYS A 1 -13.99 7.96 -9.22
C LYS A 1 -13.29 7.30 -8.03
N ASN A 2 -13.61 7.73 -6.81
CA ASN A 2 -13.21 7.02 -5.60
C ASN A 2 -14.06 5.75 -5.53
N ASN A 3 -13.51 4.63 -5.92
CA ASN A 3 -14.16 3.34 -5.70
C ASN A 3 -13.97 2.99 -4.22
N PHE A 4 -15.00 3.23 -3.40
CA PHE A 4 -15.07 2.70 -2.06
C PHE A 4 -15.25 1.19 -2.17
N ILE A 5 -14.16 0.45 -2.07
CA ILE A 5 -14.18 -1.00 -2.21
C ILE A 5 -14.00 -1.59 -0.83
N ASN A 6 -14.95 -2.44 -0.43
CA ASN A 6 -14.74 -3.35 0.69
C ASN A 6 -13.48 -4.16 0.41
N SER A 7 -12.56 -4.21 1.35
CA SER A 7 -11.29 -4.88 1.17
C SER A 7 -11.26 -6.21 1.90
N LEU A 8 -10.82 -7.24 1.19
CA LEU A 8 -10.69 -8.60 1.69
C LEU A 8 -9.25 -9.09 1.58
N ALA A 9 -8.81 -9.83 2.57
CA ALA A 9 -7.60 -10.62 2.52
C ALA A 9 -7.81 -11.93 3.31
N ALA A 10 -7.11 -12.99 2.93
CA ALA A 10 -7.23 -14.27 3.62
C ALA A 10 -5.88 -14.95 3.75
N ASN A 11 -5.69 -15.68 4.82
CA ASN A 11 -4.64 -16.66 4.99
C ASN A 11 -5.27 -18.06 5.20
N LYS A 12 -4.42 -19.04 5.55
CA LYS A 12 -4.91 -20.41 5.80
C LYS A 12 -5.90 -20.54 6.97
N ASP A 13 -5.95 -19.58 7.92
CA ASP A 13 -6.68 -19.71 9.18
C ASP A 13 -7.77 -18.66 9.38
N SER A 14 -7.76 -17.58 8.61
CA SER A 14 -8.66 -16.42 8.80
C SER A 14 -8.94 -15.66 7.51
N LEU A 15 -10.14 -15.11 7.46
CA LEU A 15 -10.55 -14.06 6.51
C LEU A 15 -10.50 -12.71 7.23
N PHE A 16 -9.92 -11.72 6.58
CA PHE A 16 -9.90 -10.32 7.05
C PHE A 16 -10.78 -9.49 6.14
N TYR A 17 -11.71 -8.75 6.73
CA TYR A 17 -12.68 -7.95 6.02
C TYR A 17 -12.69 -6.52 6.59
N LEU A 18 -12.43 -5.55 5.74
CA LEU A 18 -12.52 -4.13 6.05
C LEU A 18 -13.70 -3.53 5.27
N ASN A 19 -14.67 -2.99 5.99
CA ASN A 19 -15.82 -2.34 5.38
C ASN A 19 -15.59 -0.83 5.17
N THR A 20 -16.55 -0.21 4.47
CA THR A 20 -16.53 1.23 4.15
C THR A 20 -16.79 2.16 5.34
N TYR A 21 -17.02 1.63 6.52
CA TYR A 21 -17.13 2.38 7.78
C TYR A 21 -15.85 2.31 8.62
N GLY A 22 -14.81 1.66 8.11
CA GLY A 22 -13.52 1.50 8.81
C GLY A 22 -13.51 0.37 9.83
N SER A 23 -14.54 -0.48 9.83
CA SER A 23 -14.59 -1.67 10.69
C SER A 23 -13.83 -2.82 10.05
N LEU A 24 -12.82 -3.31 10.74
CA LEU A 24 -11.95 -4.40 10.34
C LEU A 24 -12.23 -5.62 11.21
N TYR A 25 -12.51 -6.73 10.58
CA TYR A 25 -12.85 -8.01 11.21
C TYR A 25 -11.82 -9.08 10.86
N SER A 26 -11.50 -9.94 11.80
CA SER A 26 -10.91 -11.25 11.54
C SER A 26 -11.93 -12.33 11.81
N ILE A 27 -12.15 -13.18 10.82
CA ILE A 27 -13.20 -14.20 10.84
C ILE A 27 -12.53 -15.58 10.68
N SER A 28 -12.89 -16.54 11.52
CA SER A 28 -12.41 -17.91 11.45
C SER A 28 -12.98 -18.64 10.23
N LYS A 29 -12.44 -19.81 9.89
CA LYS A 29 -12.99 -20.70 8.83
C LYS A 29 -14.43 -21.19 9.13
N LYS A 30 -14.85 -21.13 10.39
CA LYS A 30 -16.20 -21.48 10.82
C LYS A 30 -17.19 -20.32 10.74
N GLY A 31 -16.72 -19.11 10.33
CA GLY A 31 -17.53 -17.90 10.29
C GLY A 31 -17.60 -17.12 11.61
N GLU A 32 -16.83 -17.50 12.62
CA GLU A 32 -16.81 -16.83 13.94
C GLU A 32 -15.88 -15.61 13.91
N ILE A 33 -16.30 -14.50 14.52
CA ILE A 33 -15.45 -13.32 14.67
C ILE A 33 -14.38 -13.63 15.73
N LYS A 34 -13.10 -13.63 15.32
CA LYS A 34 -11.94 -13.81 16.21
C LYS A 34 -11.59 -12.51 16.94
N TRP A 35 -11.59 -11.40 16.21
CA TRP A 35 -11.40 -10.05 16.73
C TRP A 35 -11.99 -9.00 15.78
N PHE A 36 -12.19 -7.81 16.33
CA PHE A 36 -12.76 -6.67 15.62
C PHE A 36 -12.10 -5.38 16.11
N ILE A 37 -11.85 -4.45 15.20
CA ILE A 37 -11.39 -3.09 15.50
C ILE A 37 -12.02 -2.10 14.52
N ASN A 38 -12.38 -0.91 15.01
CA ASN A 38 -12.75 0.21 14.14
C ASN A 38 -11.56 1.16 13.98
N LEU A 39 -11.09 1.35 12.75
CA LEU A 39 -10.00 2.25 12.40
C LEU A 39 -10.49 3.69 12.18
N ASN A 40 -11.78 3.88 11.95
CA ASN A 40 -12.41 5.19 11.82
C ASN A 40 -12.79 5.71 13.22
N ARG A 41 -11.85 6.34 13.91
CA ARG A 41 -12.05 6.94 15.22
C ARG A 41 -12.40 8.43 15.14
N SER A 42 -12.91 8.92 14.03
CA SER A 42 -13.42 10.29 13.94
C SER A 42 -14.64 10.43 14.85
N LEU A 43 -14.59 11.34 15.79
CA LEU A 43 -15.74 11.74 16.62
C LEU A 43 -16.79 12.51 15.80
N ASP A 44 -16.36 13.11 14.68
CA ASP A 44 -17.23 13.73 13.69
C ASP A 44 -17.74 12.67 12.75
N ILE A 45 -18.78 11.98 13.15
CA ILE A 45 -19.52 11.06 12.28
C ILE A 45 -20.31 11.92 11.29
N ASN A 46 -19.64 12.39 10.25
CA ASN A 46 -20.35 12.80 9.06
C ASN A 46 -20.72 11.50 8.31
N PRO A 47 -21.99 11.09 8.29
CA PRO A 47 -22.40 9.82 7.69
C PRO A 47 -22.09 9.72 6.19
N ASN A 48 -21.72 10.84 5.57
CA ASN A 48 -21.34 10.92 4.16
C ASN A 48 -19.83 10.70 3.89
N SER A 49 -18.98 10.65 4.92
CA SER A 49 -17.55 10.37 4.75
C SER A 49 -17.27 8.87 4.90
N LEU A 50 -17.29 8.16 3.79
CA LEU A 50 -16.91 6.75 3.76
C LEU A 50 -15.40 6.60 4.02
N PHE A 51 -15.03 5.57 4.77
CA PHE A 51 -13.65 5.22 5.05
C PHE A 51 -12.97 4.68 3.79
N SER A 52 -11.98 5.41 3.30
CA SER A 52 -11.23 5.05 2.10
C SER A 52 -9.95 4.32 2.46
N SER A 53 -9.73 3.17 1.84
CA SER A 53 -8.51 2.38 2.01
C SER A 53 -8.11 1.68 0.72
N ASN A 54 -6.81 1.35 0.61
CA ASN A 54 -6.33 0.39 -0.36
C ASN A 54 -6.68 -1.04 0.07
N GLN A 55 -6.45 -2.00 -0.84
CA GLN A 55 -6.62 -3.41 -0.52
C GLN A 55 -5.73 -3.83 0.66
N LEU A 56 -6.28 -4.68 1.53
CA LEU A 56 -5.56 -5.27 2.65
C LEU A 56 -4.34 -6.06 2.15
N VAL A 57 -3.24 -5.97 2.88
CA VAL A 57 -2.01 -6.70 2.59
C VAL A 57 -1.62 -7.53 3.81
N LEU A 58 -1.33 -8.81 3.58
CA LEU A 58 -0.89 -9.74 4.62
C LEU A 58 0.61 -9.96 4.54
N SER A 59 1.26 -9.89 5.66
CA SER A 59 2.57 -10.42 5.93
C SER A 59 2.45 -11.61 6.89
N ARG A 60 3.55 -12.25 7.26
CA ARG A 60 3.53 -13.46 8.10
C ARG A 60 2.65 -13.31 9.35
N ASP A 61 2.89 -12.26 10.12
CA ASP A 61 2.27 -11.98 11.42
C ASP A 61 1.59 -10.61 11.47
N LYS A 62 1.52 -9.90 10.35
CA LYS A 62 1.00 -8.53 10.28
C LYS A 62 -0.05 -8.37 9.19
N LEU A 63 -1.04 -7.57 9.51
CA LEU A 63 -2.03 -7.05 8.57
C LEU A 63 -1.74 -5.58 8.32
N ILE A 64 -1.58 -5.19 7.06
CA ILE A 64 -1.29 -3.83 6.64
C ILE A 64 -2.55 -3.20 6.05
N VAL A 65 -2.92 -2.04 6.56
CA VAL A 65 -4.06 -1.25 6.09
C VAL A 65 -3.57 0.15 5.74
N SER A 66 -3.64 0.50 4.46
CA SER A 66 -3.35 1.86 4.00
C SER A 66 -4.66 2.61 3.77
N THR A 67 -4.83 3.71 4.49
CA THR A 67 -6.00 4.60 4.41
C THR A 67 -5.62 5.93 3.76
N ASP A 68 -6.57 6.84 3.65
CA ASP A 68 -6.30 8.19 3.11
C ASP A 68 -5.41 9.06 4.01
N LEU A 69 -5.27 8.70 5.30
CA LEU A 69 -4.49 9.48 6.27
C LEU A 69 -3.30 8.70 6.83
N TYR A 70 -3.43 7.39 6.99
CA TYR A 70 -2.48 6.59 7.75
C TYR A 70 -2.23 5.22 7.13
N LEU A 71 -1.04 4.73 7.35
CA LEU A 71 -0.67 3.33 7.21
C LEU A 71 -0.70 2.69 8.61
N TYR A 72 -1.50 1.64 8.76
CA TYR A 72 -1.58 0.83 9.97
C TYR A 72 -0.87 -0.49 9.76
N LEU A 73 -0.06 -0.88 10.74
CA LEU A 73 0.45 -2.23 10.91
C LEU A 73 -0.25 -2.84 12.13
N LEU A 74 -0.99 -3.92 11.92
CA LEU A 74 -1.73 -4.60 12.98
C LEU A 74 -1.18 -6.01 13.19
N ASP A 75 -1.28 -6.50 14.43
CA ASP A 75 -1.07 -7.91 14.73
C ASP A 75 -2.22 -8.73 14.14
N ILE A 76 -1.87 -9.74 13.36
CA ILE A 76 -2.84 -10.57 12.65
C ILE A 76 -3.71 -11.43 13.58
N ASN A 77 -3.21 -11.75 14.78
CA ASN A 77 -3.86 -12.67 15.70
C ASN A 77 -4.92 -12.01 16.59
N ASN A 78 -4.68 -10.75 16.97
CA ASN A 78 -5.54 -10.04 17.94
C ASN A 78 -6.02 -8.67 17.47
N GLY A 79 -5.57 -8.19 16.30
CA GLY A 79 -5.98 -6.89 15.73
C GLY A 79 -5.36 -5.67 16.42
N SER A 80 -4.40 -5.83 17.35
CA SER A 80 -3.75 -4.70 18.01
C SER A 80 -2.94 -3.87 17.01
N ILE A 81 -2.99 -2.54 17.13
CA ILE A 81 -2.23 -1.63 16.29
C ILE A 81 -0.78 -1.61 16.77
N LEU A 82 0.11 -2.23 15.98
CA LEU A 82 1.56 -2.27 16.23
C LEU A 82 2.26 -0.98 15.82
N SER A 83 1.75 -0.30 14.79
CA SER A 83 2.25 0.98 14.33
C SER A 83 1.19 1.73 13.52
N LYS A 84 1.21 3.06 13.65
CA LYS A 84 0.40 4.00 12.86
C LYS A 84 1.33 5.07 12.34
N ILE A 85 1.46 5.16 11.01
CA ILE A 85 2.38 6.09 10.34
C ILE A 85 1.54 7.04 9.49
N ALA A 86 1.79 8.35 9.59
CA ALA A 86 1.11 9.39 8.80
C ALA A 86 1.63 9.39 7.35
N ILE A 87 1.33 8.32 6.62
CA ILE A 87 1.69 8.14 5.22
C ILE A 87 0.55 7.46 4.47
N THR A 88 0.32 7.87 3.24
CA THR A 88 -0.74 7.31 2.40
C THR A 88 -0.14 6.64 1.19
N SER A 89 -0.75 5.57 0.71
CA SER A 89 -0.30 4.86 -0.48
C SER A 89 -1.23 5.11 -1.65
N LEU A 90 -0.65 5.45 -2.80
CA LEU A 90 -1.37 5.63 -4.06
C LEU A 90 -1.93 4.29 -4.58
N PHE A 91 -1.14 3.23 -4.45
CA PHE A 91 -1.48 1.87 -4.85
C PHE A 91 -1.50 0.94 -3.64
N ARG A 92 -1.92 -0.30 -3.85
CA ARG A 92 -1.77 -1.35 -2.85
C ARG A 92 -0.30 -1.48 -2.45
N PRO A 93 0.04 -1.41 -1.15
CA PRO A 93 1.41 -1.65 -0.69
C PRO A 93 1.92 -3.04 -1.09
N LEU A 94 3.20 -3.15 -1.34
CA LEU A 94 3.89 -4.36 -1.77
C LEU A 94 4.79 -4.87 -0.66
N ILE A 95 4.94 -6.19 -0.53
CA ILE A 95 5.83 -6.81 0.47
C ILE A 95 6.87 -7.68 -0.22
N SER A 96 8.11 -7.52 0.19
CA SER A 96 9.19 -8.46 -0.12
C SER A 96 10.08 -8.67 1.10
N GLY A 97 10.15 -9.91 1.56
CA GLY A 97 10.87 -10.28 2.77
C GLY A 97 10.35 -9.52 4.00
N LYS A 98 11.24 -8.73 4.62
CA LYS A 98 10.93 -7.90 5.80
C LYS A 98 10.56 -6.45 5.46
N ASN A 99 10.49 -6.09 4.18
CA ASN A 99 10.23 -4.74 3.75
C ASN A 99 8.87 -4.59 3.10
N LEU A 100 8.19 -3.52 3.49
CA LEU A 100 7.00 -3.00 2.85
C LEU A 100 7.41 -1.85 1.94
N PHE A 101 6.95 -1.89 0.69
CA PHE A 101 7.16 -0.83 -0.29
C PHE A 101 5.81 -0.21 -0.64
N LEU A 102 5.77 1.10 -0.70
CA LEU A 102 4.60 1.84 -1.13
C LEU A 102 5.00 3.07 -1.95
N VAL A 103 4.10 3.49 -2.81
CA VAL A 103 4.21 4.75 -3.54
C VAL A 103 3.19 5.71 -2.95
N THR A 104 3.64 6.88 -2.51
CA THR A 104 2.74 7.91 -1.96
C THR A 104 1.98 8.65 -3.07
N LYS A 105 0.97 9.44 -2.68
CA LYS A 105 0.26 10.34 -3.61
C LYS A 105 1.18 11.39 -4.24
N ASP A 106 2.28 11.74 -3.56
CA ASP A 106 3.32 12.67 -4.05
C ASP A 106 4.42 11.95 -4.85
N TYR A 107 4.17 10.69 -5.24
CA TYR A 107 5.10 9.85 -6.00
C TYR A 107 6.44 9.58 -5.30
N LEU A 108 6.44 9.49 -3.97
CA LEU A 108 7.59 8.97 -3.23
C LEU A 108 7.50 7.44 -3.16
N LEU A 109 8.55 6.75 -3.60
CA LEU A 109 8.73 5.32 -3.30
C LEU A 109 9.35 5.21 -1.91
N VAL A 110 8.58 4.65 -0.98
CA VAL A 110 8.98 4.52 0.43
C VAL A 110 9.15 3.05 0.77
N SER A 111 10.25 2.73 1.43
CA SER A 111 10.50 1.42 2.03
C SER A 111 10.39 1.51 3.55
N ILE A 112 9.63 0.59 4.14
CA ILE A 112 9.44 0.47 5.59
C ILE A 112 9.85 -0.93 6.01
N ASN A 113 10.74 -1.03 7.00
CA ASN A 113 11.07 -2.32 7.59
C ASN A 113 9.96 -2.76 8.56
N LEU A 114 9.37 -3.92 8.33
CA LEU A 114 8.23 -4.43 9.09
C LEU A 114 8.58 -4.85 10.53
N ASP A 115 9.83 -5.21 10.80
CA ASP A 115 10.27 -5.61 12.14
C ASP A 115 10.51 -4.36 13.00
N SER A 116 11.34 -3.43 12.52
CA SER A 116 11.64 -2.18 13.23
C SER A 116 10.53 -1.13 13.12
N LYS A 117 9.60 -1.28 12.16
CA LYS A 117 8.50 -0.33 11.85
C LYS A 117 9.00 1.06 11.45
N LYS A 118 10.25 1.16 10.98
CA LYS A 118 10.89 2.43 10.57
C LYS A 118 10.98 2.54 9.06
N ILE A 119 10.90 3.77 8.57
CA ILE A 119 11.20 4.08 7.16
C ILE A 119 12.70 3.84 6.95
N VAL A 120 13.02 3.05 5.93
CA VAL A 120 14.38 2.73 5.51
C VAL A 120 14.89 3.78 4.54
N TYR A 121 14.05 4.13 3.55
CA TYR A 121 14.31 5.22 2.62
C TYR A 121 13.00 5.78 2.03
N SER A 122 13.12 6.98 1.46
CA SER A 122 12.09 7.63 0.65
C SER A 122 12.76 8.23 -0.58
N LEU A 123 12.22 7.95 -1.77
CA LEU A 123 12.79 8.32 -3.06
C LEU A 123 11.73 9.04 -3.90
N ASP A 124 12.03 10.25 -4.39
CA ASP A 124 11.17 10.96 -5.34
C ASP A 124 11.26 10.33 -6.73
N VAL A 125 10.29 9.45 -7.04
CA VAL A 125 10.22 8.72 -8.31
C VAL A 125 9.98 9.68 -9.47
N SER A 126 9.11 10.67 -9.30
CA SER A 126 8.75 11.58 -10.38
C SER A 126 9.91 12.46 -10.80
N LYS A 127 10.75 12.91 -9.86
CA LYS A 127 11.96 13.66 -10.17
C LYS A 127 12.97 12.81 -10.94
N ASN A 128 13.30 11.63 -10.42
CA ASN A 128 14.27 10.73 -11.03
C ASN A 128 13.87 10.29 -12.45
N LEU A 129 12.57 10.07 -12.67
CA LEU A 129 12.05 9.70 -13.98
C LEU A 129 12.00 10.89 -14.94
N ALA A 130 11.66 12.08 -14.47
CA ALA A 130 11.67 13.29 -15.27
C ALA A 130 13.09 13.61 -15.77
N ASP A 131 14.08 13.50 -14.89
CA ASP A 131 15.50 13.71 -15.23
C ASP A 131 15.98 12.67 -16.27
N TYR A 132 15.57 11.40 -16.13
CA TYR A 132 15.95 10.34 -17.07
C TYR A 132 15.27 10.47 -18.44
N LEU A 133 13.98 10.84 -18.47
CA LEU A 133 13.17 10.94 -19.70
C LEU A 133 13.26 12.31 -20.37
N ASP A 134 14.10 13.20 -19.86
CA ASP A 134 14.21 14.61 -20.32
C ASP A 134 12.84 15.29 -20.42
N THR A 135 12.06 15.21 -19.34
CA THR A 135 10.69 15.72 -19.30
C THR A 135 10.40 16.48 -18.01
N LYS A 136 9.24 17.10 -17.92
CA LYS A 136 8.83 17.81 -16.70
C LYS A 136 8.29 16.84 -15.67
N LYS A 137 8.64 17.02 -14.39
CA LYS A 137 8.15 16.22 -13.26
C LYS A 137 6.61 16.02 -13.27
N LYS A 138 5.86 17.07 -13.61
CA LYS A 138 4.39 17.04 -13.72
C LYS A 138 3.85 16.15 -14.85
N SER A 139 4.70 15.74 -15.79
CA SER A 139 4.33 14.85 -16.89
C SER A 139 4.47 13.37 -16.50
N ILE A 140 5.02 13.07 -15.32
CA ILE A 140 5.12 11.72 -14.81
C ILE A 140 3.80 11.34 -14.16
N SER A 141 3.16 10.30 -14.67
CA SER A 141 1.93 9.73 -14.13
C SER A 141 2.10 8.23 -13.94
N LEU A 142 1.92 7.77 -12.70
CA LEU A 142 2.04 6.36 -12.33
C LEU A 142 0.68 5.68 -12.39
N LYS A 143 0.63 4.48 -12.99
CA LYS A 143 -0.59 3.68 -13.18
C LYS A 143 -0.75 2.57 -12.16
N SER A 144 0.33 1.86 -11.88
CA SER A 144 0.32 0.72 -10.97
C SER A 144 1.72 0.37 -10.52
N SER A 145 1.79 -0.52 -9.52
CA SER A 145 3.03 -1.06 -9.01
C SER A 145 2.94 -2.58 -8.82
N ALA A 146 4.05 -3.28 -8.97
CA ALA A 146 4.16 -4.72 -8.72
C ALA A 146 5.52 -5.08 -8.17
N ILE A 147 5.64 -6.27 -7.59
CA ILE A 147 6.92 -6.85 -7.19
C ILE A 147 7.09 -8.19 -7.91
N ILE A 148 8.25 -8.37 -8.56
CA ILE A 148 8.61 -9.59 -9.28
C ILE A 148 10.08 -9.88 -8.98
N ASN A 149 10.38 -11.09 -8.51
CA ASN A 149 11.75 -11.50 -8.17
C ASN A 149 12.48 -10.49 -7.27
N ASN A 150 11.77 -9.97 -6.27
CA ASN A 150 12.26 -8.98 -5.30
C ASN A 150 12.52 -7.57 -5.87
N ASP A 151 12.39 -7.34 -7.17
CA ASP A 151 12.47 -6.02 -7.77
C ASP A 151 11.09 -5.36 -7.82
N ILE A 152 11.06 -4.02 -7.66
CA ILE A 152 9.86 -3.21 -7.66
C ILE A 152 9.66 -2.67 -9.07
N PHE A 153 8.48 -2.90 -9.63
CA PHE A 153 8.09 -2.41 -10.95
C PHE A 153 7.04 -1.32 -10.82
N LEU A 154 7.28 -0.18 -11.46
CA LEU A 154 6.32 0.91 -11.58
C LEU A 154 5.93 1.08 -13.05
N PHE A 155 4.62 1.07 -13.30
CA PHE A 155 4.03 1.26 -14.63
C PHE A 155 3.57 2.70 -14.77
N LEU A 156 3.96 3.36 -15.85
CA LEU A 156 3.57 4.74 -16.18
C LEU A 156 2.42 4.75 -17.19
N ASP A 157 1.63 5.82 -17.18
CA ASP A 157 0.52 6.00 -18.14
C ASP A 157 1.00 6.09 -19.60
N ASN A 158 2.22 6.59 -19.82
CA ASN A 158 2.84 6.74 -21.15
C ASN A 158 3.58 5.48 -21.63
N SER A 159 3.16 4.29 -21.15
CA SER A 159 3.72 2.99 -21.54
C SER A 159 5.18 2.76 -21.15
N TYR A 160 5.72 3.48 -20.17
CA TYR A 160 7.01 3.13 -19.59
C TYR A 160 6.85 2.17 -18.40
N LEU A 161 7.81 1.26 -18.30
CA LEU A 161 8.01 0.35 -17.19
C LEU A 161 9.35 0.64 -16.53
N VAL A 162 9.33 0.94 -15.26
CA VAL A 162 10.54 1.22 -14.49
C VAL A 162 10.76 0.14 -13.45
N LYS A 163 11.96 -0.40 -13.41
CA LYS A 163 12.39 -1.43 -12.48
C LYS A 163 13.35 -0.84 -11.46
N PHE A 164 13.01 -1.00 -10.19
CA PHE A 164 13.84 -0.60 -9.07
C PHE A 164 14.35 -1.82 -8.30
N SER A 165 15.57 -1.71 -7.80
CA SER A 165 16.04 -2.65 -6.76
C SER A 165 15.29 -2.42 -5.45
N PRO A 166 15.31 -3.38 -4.49
CA PRO A 166 14.76 -3.19 -3.15
C PRO A 166 15.42 -2.05 -2.36
N LEU A 167 16.59 -1.58 -2.80
CA LEU A 167 17.30 -0.44 -2.21
C LEU A 167 16.91 0.91 -2.86
N GLY A 168 15.91 0.91 -3.74
CA GLY A 168 15.44 2.13 -4.40
C GLY A 168 16.28 2.62 -5.59
N LYS A 169 17.22 1.82 -6.08
CA LYS A 169 18.02 2.18 -7.26
C LYS A 169 17.29 1.76 -8.54
N ILE A 170 17.20 2.64 -9.51
CA ILE A 170 16.71 2.32 -10.86
C ILE A 170 17.67 1.32 -11.49
N LYS A 171 17.13 0.19 -11.96
CA LYS A 171 17.87 -0.84 -12.72
C LYS A 171 17.65 -0.71 -14.22
N GLU A 172 16.40 -0.50 -14.60
CA GLU A 172 15.98 -0.48 -16.01
C GLU A 172 14.79 0.46 -16.20
N ILE A 173 14.71 1.09 -17.36
CA ILE A 173 13.53 1.81 -17.84
C ILE A 173 13.27 1.35 -19.27
N ASN A 174 12.13 0.73 -19.49
CA ASN A 174 11.75 0.15 -20.78
C ASN A 174 10.46 0.79 -21.28
N LYS A 175 10.41 1.12 -22.54
CA LYS A 175 9.16 1.51 -23.21
C LYS A 175 8.44 0.25 -23.67
N LEU A 176 7.21 0.09 -23.18
CA LEU A 176 6.36 -1.02 -23.61
C LEU A 176 5.80 -0.75 -25.00
N PRO A 177 5.57 -1.79 -25.84
CA PRO A 177 4.90 -1.62 -27.11
C PRO A 177 3.53 -0.98 -26.92
N SER A 178 3.26 0.09 -27.65
CA SER A 178 1.90 0.62 -27.81
C SER A 178 1.21 -0.09 -28.96
N LYS A 179 -0.01 -0.53 -28.73
CA LYS A 179 -0.86 -0.98 -29.83
C LYS A 179 -1.31 0.20 -30.67
#